data_515cd6bbd64be8a0dd81201f2aa7fef5
#
_entry.id   515cd6bbd64be8a0dd81201f2aa7fef5
#
_cell.length_a   1.000
_cell.length_b   1.000
_cell.length_c   1.000
_cell.angle_alpha   90.00
_cell.angle_beta   90.00
_cell.angle_gamma   90.00
#
_symmetry.space_group_name_H-M   'P 1'
#
loop_
_entity.id
_entity.type
_entity.pdbx_description
1 polymer ?
#
loop_
_entity_poly.entity_id
_entity_poly.type
_entity_poly.pdbx_seq_one_letter_code
_entity_poly.pdbx_strand_id
1 'polypeptide(L)'
;MLTKQRSSHSSRLGLLIGLAGVGVGLATGFLIGSTKPLYLGLALGAIPFLFYFFSKFEQAVLGLLILRTSLDPFSGQQVPAMFALGVDFLTLLYVTVMLLRRQTVRTDRFWWFFAGWVFLQGLWVVLLPLGGLGLGAGYLSDSIREWIRLFSWLMVYLLVMQLKDRIPPQKVISVLFLAVISPVVVALMQVFIPSLLPPILSAHSYDVGSLASEGSRIRGTIGHPNGFVTLLLLFIGLTWWKLKQSRQSLLWLLLLGLLAFFYVSTKALFGLMMVATFVVVLVAPRLSPVNLIGGILFVVLVLGLFASSEFGRERLSSLANTPLLNPDIDVSRAILLSGSDNNSFNWRIAQWYSLLNAWRQQPILGYGLGLSTHLVSNGLLPHNDYVRALVEGGIVGFVTFLVFLVAQGVRLVQLMLSAPRGSAQRDLCEILFAILLAIPVGMITENIWSHTTLFFYWMTLMAVAGWNWNEHPPERSPAVLVSPARRF
;
A
#
# COMPACT_ATOMS: atom_id res chain seq x y z
N MET A 1 34.60 -15.70 -38.83
CA MET A 1 33.46 -16.48 -38.33
C MET A 1 32.67 -15.75 -37.22
N LEU A 2 32.66 -14.43 -37.17
CA LEU A 2 32.05 -13.60 -36.08
C LEU A 2 30.86 -12.71 -36.53
N THR A 3 30.38 -12.81 -37.76
CA THR A 3 29.34 -11.91 -38.32
C THR A 3 27.93 -12.52 -38.35
N LYS A 4 27.77 -13.81 -38.07
CA LYS A 4 26.45 -14.49 -38.20
C LYS A 4 25.58 -14.47 -36.92
N GLN A 5 26.11 -14.06 -35.77
CA GLN A 5 25.38 -14.09 -34.50
C GLN A 5 24.59 -12.79 -34.19
N ARG A 6 24.90 -11.67 -34.87
CA ARG A 6 24.21 -10.38 -34.67
C ARG A 6 22.83 -10.28 -35.33
N SER A 7 22.57 -11.05 -36.38
CA SER A 7 21.30 -10.95 -37.15
C SER A 7 20.11 -11.65 -36.50
N SER A 8 20.35 -12.71 -35.70
CA SER A 8 19.24 -13.46 -35.07
C SER A 8 18.63 -12.75 -33.83
N HIS A 9 19.37 -11.85 -33.21
CA HIS A 9 18.87 -11.09 -32.04
C HIS A 9 18.01 -9.88 -32.45
N SER A 10 18.30 -9.22 -33.58
CA SER A 10 17.49 -8.12 -34.07
C SER A 10 16.12 -8.61 -34.58
N SER A 11 16.03 -9.81 -35.14
CA SER A 11 14.79 -10.38 -35.64
C SER A 11 13.82 -10.79 -34.51
N ARG A 12 14.34 -11.30 -33.38
CA ARG A 12 13.51 -11.65 -32.20
C ARG A 12 12.95 -10.43 -31.49
N LEU A 13 13.73 -9.36 -31.39
CA LEU A 13 13.27 -8.09 -30.84
C LEU A 13 12.21 -7.44 -31.74
N GLY A 14 12.40 -7.49 -33.07
CA GLY A 14 11.42 -7.04 -34.06
C GLY A 14 10.12 -7.85 -33.97
N LEU A 15 10.19 -9.17 -33.77
CA LEU A 15 9.02 -10.02 -33.57
C LEU A 15 8.25 -9.66 -32.28
N LEU A 16 8.95 -9.41 -31.17
CA LEU A 16 8.32 -9.02 -29.90
C LEU A 16 7.67 -7.64 -29.98
N ILE A 17 8.33 -6.68 -30.61
CA ILE A 17 7.74 -5.37 -30.86
C ILE A 17 6.54 -5.49 -31.79
N GLY A 18 6.62 -6.35 -32.80
CA GLY A 18 5.51 -6.67 -33.70
C GLY A 18 4.34 -7.33 -32.97
N LEU A 19 4.59 -8.34 -32.11
CA LEU A 19 3.55 -9.01 -31.33
C LEU A 19 2.93 -8.06 -30.27
N ALA A 20 3.74 -7.22 -29.61
CA ALA A 20 3.22 -6.18 -28.71
C ALA A 20 2.38 -5.16 -29.48
N GLY A 21 2.81 -4.75 -30.68
CA GLY A 21 2.07 -3.87 -31.57
C GLY A 21 0.74 -4.48 -32.05
N VAL A 22 0.75 -5.76 -32.40
CA VAL A 22 -0.48 -6.50 -32.76
C VAL A 22 -1.40 -6.65 -31.56
N GLY A 23 -0.88 -6.97 -30.37
CA GLY A 23 -1.67 -7.05 -29.13
C GLY A 23 -2.32 -5.72 -28.77
N VAL A 24 -1.58 -4.62 -28.87
CA VAL A 24 -2.11 -3.26 -28.66
C VAL A 24 -3.11 -2.91 -29.78
N GLY A 25 -2.84 -3.27 -31.03
CA GLY A 25 -3.75 -3.04 -32.16
C GLY A 25 -5.08 -3.79 -32.02
N LEU A 26 -5.04 -5.06 -31.59
CA LEU A 26 -6.25 -5.86 -31.33
C LEU A 26 -7.03 -5.32 -30.12
N ALA A 27 -6.34 -4.96 -29.01
CA ALA A 27 -6.97 -4.34 -27.87
C ALA A 27 -7.60 -2.98 -28.23
N THR A 28 -6.91 -2.17 -29.04
CA THR A 28 -7.42 -0.90 -29.55
C THR A 28 -8.62 -1.11 -30.48
N GLY A 29 -8.57 -2.09 -31.37
CA GLY A 29 -9.69 -2.44 -32.26
C GLY A 29 -10.92 -2.90 -31.50
N PHE A 30 -10.75 -3.74 -30.47
CA PHE A 30 -11.84 -4.17 -29.58
C PHE A 30 -12.41 -2.99 -28.75
N LEU A 31 -11.56 -2.07 -28.28
CA LEU A 31 -11.97 -0.90 -27.52
C LEU A 31 -12.65 0.17 -28.37
N ILE A 32 -12.28 0.31 -29.66
CA ILE A 32 -12.99 1.17 -30.64
C ILE A 32 -14.42 0.69 -30.82
N GLY A 33 -14.63 -0.63 -30.90
CA GLY A 33 -15.97 -1.22 -30.99
C GLY A 33 -16.85 -1.01 -29.75
N SER A 34 -16.27 -0.67 -28.60
CA SER A 34 -16.97 -0.53 -27.31
C SER A 34 -17.57 0.88 -27.04
N THR A 35 -17.50 1.82 -27.98
CA THR A 35 -18.09 3.19 -27.91
C THR A 35 -17.65 4.07 -26.71
N LYS A 36 -16.56 3.74 -26.01
CA LYS A 36 -16.06 4.52 -24.86
C LYS A 36 -14.77 5.28 -25.25
N PRO A 37 -14.83 6.61 -25.54
CA PRO A 37 -13.69 7.39 -26.02
C PRO A 37 -12.49 7.43 -25.07
N LEU A 38 -12.73 7.27 -23.77
CA LEU A 38 -11.68 7.20 -22.76
C LEU A 38 -10.73 6.02 -22.99
N TYR A 39 -11.27 4.84 -23.29
CA TYR A 39 -10.44 3.62 -23.51
C TYR A 39 -9.63 3.73 -24.81
N LEU A 40 -10.18 4.39 -25.83
CA LEU A 40 -9.43 4.68 -27.05
C LEU A 40 -8.24 5.60 -26.78
N GLY A 41 -8.46 6.69 -26.02
CA GLY A 41 -7.40 7.60 -25.62
C GLY A 41 -6.29 6.91 -24.82
N LEU A 42 -6.68 6.02 -23.88
CA LEU A 42 -5.73 5.23 -23.09
C LEU A 42 -4.93 4.27 -23.97
N ALA A 43 -5.56 3.59 -24.94
CA ALA A 43 -4.89 2.68 -25.85
C ALA A 43 -3.90 3.41 -26.79
N LEU A 44 -4.28 4.55 -27.33
CA LEU A 44 -3.40 5.38 -28.15
C LEU A 44 -2.23 5.96 -27.33
N GLY A 45 -2.47 6.32 -26.07
CA GLY A 45 -1.43 6.81 -25.17
C GLY A 45 -0.47 5.70 -24.70
N ALA A 46 -0.90 4.44 -24.71
CA ALA A 46 -0.08 3.30 -24.28
C ALA A 46 1.16 3.09 -25.17
N ILE A 47 1.06 3.31 -26.48
CA ILE A 47 2.18 3.11 -27.43
C ILE A 47 3.35 4.05 -27.15
N PRO A 48 3.17 5.39 -27.13
CA PRO A 48 4.26 6.31 -26.81
C PRO A 48 4.75 6.12 -25.37
N PHE A 49 3.86 5.75 -24.43
CA PHE A 49 4.27 5.45 -23.07
C PHE A 49 5.15 4.20 -22.98
N LEU A 50 4.85 3.12 -23.70
CA LEU A 50 5.70 1.92 -23.79
C LEU A 50 7.09 2.28 -24.37
N PHE A 51 7.12 3.06 -25.43
CA PHE A 51 8.39 3.52 -26.00
C PHE A 51 9.19 4.35 -24.99
N TYR A 52 8.54 5.28 -24.27
CA TYR A 52 9.15 6.07 -23.21
C TYR A 52 9.63 5.19 -22.06
N PHE A 53 8.83 4.21 -21.64
CA PHE A 53 9.15 3.29 -20.56
C PHE A 53 10.46 2.50 -20.83
N PHE A 54 10.66 2.01 -22.05
CA PHE A 54 11.90 1.30 -22.41
C PHE A 54 13.08 2.22 -22.70
N SER A 55 12.85 3.42 -23.19
CA SER A 55 13.93 4.38 -23.52
C SER A 55 14.40 5.16 -22.30
N LYS A 56 13.51 5.45 -21.34
CA LYS A 56 13.74 6.26 -20.13
C LYS A 56 13.24 5.54 -18.88
N PHE A 57 13.63 4.27 -18.72
CA PHE A 57 13.09 3.35 -17.72
C PHE A 57 13.07 3.95 -16.31
N GLU A 58 14.19 4.52 -15.83
CA GLU A 58 14.27 5.08 -14.48
C GLU A 58 13.25 6.22 -14.26
N GLN A 59 13.11 7.10 -15.26
CA GLN A 59 12.17 8.23 -15.20
C GLN A 59 10.73 7.76 -15.25
N ALA A 60 10.43 6.78 -16.11
CA ALA A 60 9.09 6.20 -16.23
C ALA A 60 8.65 5.52 -14.92
N VAL A 61 9.51 4.71 -14.30
CA VAL A 61 9.19 4.06 -13.02
C VAL A 61 9.01 5.10 -11.91
N LEU A 62 9.89 6.09 -11.80
CA LEU A 62 9.72 7.18 -10.83
C LEU A 62 8.42 7.95 -11.06
N GLY A 63 8.04 8.20 -12.32
CA GLY A 63 6.75 8.80 -12.67
C GLY A 63 5.55 7.97 -12.22
N LEU A 64 5.60 6.65 -12.40
CA LEU A 64 4.56 5.74 -11.88
C LEU A 64 4.45 5.81 -10.35
N LEU A 65 5.59 5.87 -9.63
CA LEU A 65 5.58 6.02 -8.17
C LEU A 65 4.95 7.35 -7.74
N ILE A 66 5.17 8.45 -8.46
CA ILE A 66 4.56 9.75 -8.14
C ILE A 66 3.04 9.72 -8.42
N LEU A 67 2.63 9.14 -9.53
CA LEU A 67 1.25 9.20 -10.02
C LEU A 67 0.26 8.46 -9.11
N ARG A 68 0.69 7.39 -8.44
CA ARG A 68 -0.20 6.45 -7.71
C ARG A 68 -1.17 7.13 -6.73
N THR A 69 -0.71 8.11 -5.95
CA THR A 69 -1.55 8.81 -4.94
C THR A 69 -2.64 9.70 -5.53
N SER A 70 -2.54 10.05 -6.81
CA SER A 70 -3.50 10.95 -7.48
C SER A 70 -4.68 10.18 -8.10
N LEU A 71 -4.68 8.84 -8.07
CA LEU A 71 -5.62 8.02 -8.83
C LEU A 71 -6.86 7.58 -8.04
N ASP A 72 -6.78 7.52 -6.71
CA ASP A 72 -7.86 6.98 -5.88
C ASP A 72 -9.20 7.74 -5.99
N PRO A 73 -9.26 9.07 -6.28
CA PRO A 73 -10.52 9.75 -6.54
C PRO A 73 -11.31 9.12 -7.68
N PHE A 74 -10.64 8.49 -8.63
CA PHE A 74 -11.24 7.83 -9.79
C PHE A 74 -11.52 6.33 -9.56
N SER A 75 -11.65 5.89 -8.30
CA SER A 75 -11.92 4.49 -7.95
C SER A 75 -13.24 3.98 -8.51
N GLY A 76 -14.29 4.81 -8.56
CA GLY A 76 -15.56 4.46 -9.20
C GLY A 76 -15.45 4.15 -10.69
N GLN A 77 -14.42 4.65 -11.36
CA GLN A 77 -14.09 4.38 -12.76
C GLN A 77 -13.04 3.28 -12.92
N GLN A 78 -12.68 2.57 -11.84
CA GLN A 78 -11.68 1.50 -11.80
C GLN A 78 -10.25 1.95 -12.19
N VAL A 79 -9.94 3.26 -12.22
CA VAL A 79 -8.63 3.79 -12.65
C VAL A 79 -7.48 3.27 -11.78
N PRO A 80 -7.58 3.19 -10.44
CA PRO A 80 -6.51 2.61 -9.62
C PRO A 80 -6.24 1.14 -9.92
N ALA A 81 -7.28 0.36 -10.23
CA ALA A 81 -7.15 -1.05 -10.59
C ALA A 81 -6.50 -1.21 -11.97
N MET A 82 -6.92 -0.42 -12.96
CA MET A 82 -6.29 -0.40 -14.29
C MET A 82 -4.82 0.03 -14.22
N PHE A 83 -4.50 1.00 -13.38
CA PHE A 83 -3.12 1.41 -13.13
C PHE A 83 -2.28 0.26 -12.55
N ALA A 84 -2.80 -0.45 -11.54
CA ALA A 84 -2.11 -1.60 -10.94
C ALA A 84 -1.83 -2.69 -11.98
N LEU A 85 -2.84 -3.09 -12.76
CA LEU A 85 -2.69 -4.05 -13.86
C LEU A 85 -1.69 -3.54 -14.93
N GLY A 86 -1.68 -2.24 -15.23
CA GLY A 86 -0.71 -1.63 -16.12
C GLY A 86 0.72 -1.74 -15.61
N VAL A 87 0.94 -1.49 -14.31
CA VAL A 87 2.24 -1.66 -13.65
C VAL A 87 2.68 -3.14 -13.67
N ASP A 88 1.75 -4.07 -13.42
CA ASP A 88 2.02 -5.50 -13.46
C ASP A 88 2.46 -5.94 -14.86
N PHE A 89 1.70 -5.54 -15.87
CA PHE A 89 2.02 -5.82 -17.27
C PHE A 89 3.37 -5.24 -17.69
N LEU A 90 3.64 -3.97 -17.36
CA LEU A 90 4.92 -3.31 -17.66
C LEU A 90 6.10 -4.04 -16.98
N THR A 91 5.90 -4.47 -15.75
CA THR A 91 6.92 -5.21 -14.99
C THR A 91 7.22 -6.56 -15.63
N LEU A 92 6.19 -7.33 -15.95
CA LEU A 92 6.33 -8.63 -16.63
C LEU A 92 6.97 -8.47 -18.01
N LEU A 93 6.52 -7.48 -18.78
CA LEU A 93 7.08 -7.18 -20.10
C LEU A 93 8.56 -6.79 -20.00
N TYR A 94 8.92 -5.94 -19.05
CA TYR A 94 10.30 -5.55 -18.82
C TYR A 94 11.18 -6.76 -18.45
N VAL A 95 10.73 -7.57 -17.51
CA VAL A 95 11.45 -8.79 -17.09
C VAL A 95 11.61 -9.76 -18.25
N THR A 96 10.56 -9.98 -19.04
CA THR A 96 10.61 -10.83 -20.22
C THR A 96 11.64 -10.34 -21.24
N VAL A 97 11.66 -9.04 -21.52
CA VAL A 97 12.67 -8.43 -22.43
C VAL A 97 14.08 -8.60 -21.88
N MET A 98 14.29 -8.41 -20.56
CA MET A 98 15.60 -8.62 -19.92
C MET A 98 16.08 -10.07 -20.07
N LEU A 99 15.20 -11.05 -19.78
CA LEU A 99 15.50 -12.48 -19.92
C LEU A 99 15.82 -12.85 -21.36
N LEU A 100 15.05 -12.36 -22.34
CA LEU A 100 15.29 -12.61 -23.76
C LEU A 100 16.61 -11.98 -24.24
N ARG A 101 17.02 -10.87 -23.63
CA ARG A 101 18.32 -10.24 -23.87
C ARG A 101 19.46 -10.91 -23.09
N ARG A 102 19.19 -11.97 -22.33
CA ARG A 102 20.12 -12.64 -21.42
C ARG A 102 20.74 -11.69 -20.38
N GLN A 103 19.96 -10.69 -19.98
CA GLN A 103 20.37 -9.77 -18.92
C GLN A 103 19.80 -10.27 -17.59
N THR A 104 20.52 -9.99 -16.50
CA THR A 104 20.13 -10.41 -15.17
C THR A 104 18.93 -9.60 -14.66
N VAL A 105 17.86 -10.29 -14.24
CA VAL A 105 16.76 -9.69 -13.50
C VAL A 105 17.15 -9.59 -12.04
N ARG A 106 17.07 -8.39 -11.48
CA ARG A 106 17.46 -8.14 -10.10
C ARG A 106 16.34 -8.58 -9.15
N THR A 107 16.66 -9.54 -8.32
CA THR A 107 15.82 -10.05 -7.24
C THR A 107 16.63 -10.20 -5.96
N ASP A 108 15.97 -10.44 -4.84
CA ASP A 108 16.60 -10.81 -3.58
C ASP A 108 15.87 -11.98 -2.92
N ARG A 109 16.41 -12.48 -1.79
CA ARG A 109 15.81 -13.62 -1.07
C ARG A 109 14.40 -13.32 -0.57
N PHE A 110 14.12 -12.07 -0.17
CA PHE A 110 12.80 -11.67 0.29
C PHE A 110 11.79 -11.68 -0.85
N TRP A 111 12.17 -11.23 -2.05
CA TRP A 111 11.29 -11.29 -3.22
C TRP A 111 10.89 -12.73 -3.55
N TRP A 112 11.81 -13.69 -3.51
CA TRP A 112 11.49 -15.10 -3.76
C TRP A 112 10.56 -15.69 -2.70
N PHE A 113 10.77 -15.37 -1.42
CA PHE A 113 9.84 -15.73 -0.36
C PHE A 113 8.45 -15.11 -0.61
N PHE A 114 8.40 -13.82 -0.93
CA PHE A 114 7.15 -13.10 -1.22
C PHE A 114 6.44 -13.70 -2.44
N ALA A 115 7.16 -14.01 -3.52
CA ALA A 115 6.61 -14.69 -4.68
C ALA A 115 5.98 -16.04 -4.29
N GLY A 116 6.71 -16.88 -3.54
CA GLY A 116 6.19 -18.15 -3.04
C GLY A 116 4.92 -17.96 -2.19
N TRP A 117 4.89 -16.94 -1.34
CA TRP A 117 3.71 -16.62 -0.54
C TRP A 117 2.51 -16.16 -1.40
N VAL A 118 2.72 -15.31 -2.41
CA VAL A 118 1.65 -14.88 -3.34
C VAL A 118 1.12 -16.06 -4.14
N PHE A 119 1.98 -16.95 -4.64
CA PHE A 119 1.55 -18.16 -5.33
C PHE A 119 0.77 -19.09 -4.41
N LEU A 120 1.18 -19.25 -3.15
CA LEU A 120 0.43 -20.02 -2.15
C LEU A 120 -0.97 -19.43 -1.97
N GLN A 121 -1.13 -18.10 -1.88
CA GLN A 121 -2.44 -17.45 -1.84
C GLN A 121 -3.28 -17.75 -3.10
N GLY A 122 -2.66 -17.97 -4.24
CA GLY A 122 -3.33 -18.38 -5.47
C GLY A 122 -4.03 -19.75 -5.38
N LEU A 123 -3.65 -20.61 -4.43
CA LEU A 123 -4.34 -21.89 -4.22
C LEU A 123 -5.80 -21.69 -3.81
N TRP A 124 -6.14 -20.67 -3.04
CA TRP A 124 -7.52 -20.35 -2.69
C TRP A 124 -8.37 -20.01 -3.91
N VAL A 125 -7.78 -19.32 -4.90
CA VAL A 125 -8.46 -19.02 -6.17
C VAL A 125 -8.73 -20.31 -6.96
N VAL A 126 -7.79 -21.27 -6.96
CA VAL A 126 -7.94 -22.56 -7.66
C VAL A 126 -8.91 -23.48 -6.93
N LEU A 127 -8.85 -23.54 -5.60
CA LEU A 127 -9.70 -24.41 -4.78
C LEU A 127 -11.18 -23.98 -4.78
N LEU A 128 -11.47 -22.70 -4.97
CA LEU A 128 -12.83 -22.18 -4.94
C LEU A 128 -13.76 -22.85 -5.97
N PRO A 129 -13.44 -22.87 -7.28
CA PRO A 129 -14.28 -23.57 -8.27
C PRO A 129 -14.26 -25.09 -8.15
N LEU A 130 -13.27 -25.67 -7.46
CA LEU A 130 -13.18 -27.12 -7.23
C LEU A 130 -14.03 -27.60 -6.05
N GLY A 131 -14.71 -26.66 -5.33
CA GLY A 131 -15.56 -27.02 -4.19
C GLY A 131 -14.78 -27.32 -2.90
N GLY A 132 -13.50 -26.96 -2.83
CA GLY A 132 -12.64 -27.16 -1.65
C GLY A 132 -12.81 -26.12 -0.54
N LEU A 133 -13.65 -25.11 -0.73
CA LEU A 133 -13.87 -23.99 0.19
C LEU A 133 -15.35 -23.86 0.57
N GLY A 134 -15.67 -23.01 1.55
CA GLY A 134 -17.03 -22.82 2.03
C GLY A 134 -17.98 -22.09 1.07
N LEU A 135 -17.44 -21.39 0.05
CA LEU A 135 -18.20 -20.75 -1.03
C LEU A 135 -17.86 -21.38 -2.37
N GLY A 136 -18.73 -21.20 -3.38
CA GLY A 136 -18.59 -21.83 -4.69
C GLY A 136 -18.05 -20.91 -5.78
N ALA A 137 -17.96 -21.45 -7.00
CA ALA A 137 -17.40 -20.81 -8.20
C ALA A 137 -18.04 -19.46 -8.58
N GLY A 138 -19.29 -19.18 -8.15
CA GLY A 138 -19.95 -17.89 -8.43
C GLY A 138 -19.20 -16.66 -7.91
N TYR A 139 -18.30 -16.83 -6.93
CA TYR A 139 -17.51 -15.76 -6.32
C TYR A 139 -16.06 -15.71 -6.84
N LEU A 140 -15.74 -16.45 -7.89
CA LEU A 140 -14.38 -16.57 -8.42
C LEU A 140 -13.79 -15.21 -8.86
N SER A 141 -14.60 -14.33 -9.43
CA SER A 141 -14.15 -13.01 -9.86
C SER A 141 -13.62 -12.14 -8.70
N ASP A 142 -14.27 -12.24 -7.54
CA ASP A 142 -13.87 -11.45 -6.36
C ASP A 142 -12.58 -12.02 -5.75
N SER A 143 -12.46 -13.34 -5.70
CA SER A 143 -11.24 -14.01 -5.24
C SER A 143 -10.05 -13.75 -6.17
N ILE A 144 -10.23 -13.75 -7.48
CA ILE A 144 -9.19 -13.37 -8.45
C ILE A 144 -8.78 -11.91 -8.24
N ARG A 145 -9.73 -10.98 -8.06
CA ARG A 145 -9.44 -9.57 -7.83
C ARG A 145 -8.57 -9.38 -6.59
N GLU A 146 -8.88 -10.09 -5.51
CA GLU A 146 -8.10 -10.03 -4.28
C GLU A 146 -6.69 -10.58 -4.48
N TRP A 147 -6.54 -11.71 -5.18
CA TRP A 147 -5.23 -12.28 -5.50
C TRP A 147 -4.40 -11.36 -6.40
N ILE A 148 -5.00 -10.74 -7.43
CA ILE A 148 -4.32 -9.77 -8.30
C ILE A 148 -3.77 -8.61 -7.48
N ARG A 149 -4.47 -8.16 -6.44
CA ARG A 149 -3.98 -7.11 -5.54
C ARG A 149 -2.66 -7.51 -4.86
N LEU A 150 -2.57 -8.74 -4.37
CA LEU A 150 -1.34 -9.27 -3.75
C LEU A 150 -0.22 -9.42 -4.79
N PHE A 151 -0.57 -9.89 -5.98
CA PHE A 151 0.34 -10.00 -7.11
C PHE A 151 0.89 -8.65 -7.53
N SER A 152 0.07 -7.59 -7.55
CA SER A 152 0.51 -6.23 -7.86
C SER A 152 1.54 -5.71 -6.85
N TRP A 153 1.41 -6.03 -5.56
CA TRP A 153 2.44 -5.67 -4.58
C TRP A 153 3.78 -6.35 -4.86
N LEU A 154 3.75 -7.64 -5.26
CA LEU A 154 4.94 -8.37 -5.67
C LEU A 154 5.59 -7.75 -6.93
N MET A 155 4.76 -7.34 -7.91
CA MET A 155 5.24 -6.72 -9.15
C MET A 155 5.85 -5.34 -8.89
N VAL A 156 5.27 -4.52 -8.02
CA VAL A 156 5.85 -3.24 -7.61
C VAL A 156 7.23 -3.44 -6.96
N TYR A 157 7.36 -4.40 -6.05
CA TYR A 157 8.65 -4.74 -5.47
C TYR A 157 9.67 -5.11 -6.54
N LEU A 158 9.30 -5.99 -7.47
CA LEU A 158 10.15 -6.45 -8.57
C LEU A 158 10.54 -5.29 -9.50
N LEU A 159 9.60 -4.42 -9.87
CA LEU A 159 9.84 -3.26 -10.72
C LEU A 159 10.87 -2.32 -10.10
N VAL A 160 10.70 -2.00 -8.82
CA VAL A 160 11.60 -1.13 -8.08
C VAL A 160 12.99 -1.78 -7.94
N MET A 161 13.07 -3.10 -7.76
CA MET A 161 14.37 -3.81 -7.76
C MET A 161 15.16 -3.61 -9.06
N GLN A 162 14.49 -3.38 -10.22
CA GLN A 162 15.20 -3.13 -11.48
C GLN A 162 15.88 -1.75 -11.54
N LEU A 163 15.55 -0.83 -10.61
CA LEU A 163 16.23 0.46 -10.45
C LEU A 163 17.53 0.37 -9.65
N LYS A 164 17.76 -0.74 -8.93
CA LYS A 164 18.97 -0.96 -8.14
C LYS A 164 20.22 -0.80 -9.00
N ASP A 165 21.23 -0.11 -8.46
CA ASP A 165 22.50 0.22 -9.09
C ASP A 165 22.40 1.17 -10.33
N ARG A 166 21.21 1.66 -10.65
CA ARG A 166 20.97 2.68 -11.69
C ARG A 166 20.79 4.06 -11.10
N ILE A 167 20.14 4.12 -9.97
CA ILE A 167 19.90 5.37 -9.23
C ILE A 167 20.16 5.14 -7.74
N PRO A 168 20.63 6.16 -7.00
CA PRO A 168 20.86 6.03 -5.57
C PRO A 168 19.53 5.87 -4.81
N PRO A 169 19.50 5.05 -3.73
CA PRO A 169 18.29 4.81 -2.94
C PRO A 169 17.67 6.09 -2.39
N GLN A 170 18.49 7.06 -1.96
CA GLN A 170 18.04 8.36 -1.45
C GLN A 170 17.25 9.16 -2.50
N LYS A 171 17.57 9.00 -3.80
CA LYS A 171 16.85 9.66 -4.91
C LYS A 171 15.42 9.12 -5.02
N VAL A 172 15.25 7.78 -4.95
CA VAL A 172 13.90 7.18 -4.96
C VAL A 172 13.07 7.74 -3.81
N ILE A 173 13.60 7.70 -2.58
CA ILE A 173 12.87 8.19 -1.41
C ILE A 173 12.55 9.69 -1.54
N SER A 174 13.48 10.49 -2.07
CA SER A 174 13.23 11.92 -2.30
C SER A 174 12.12 12.16 -3.31
N VAL A 175 12.04 11.33 -4.36
CA VAL A 175 10.97 11.39 -5.36
C VAL A 175 9.62 10.99 -4.78
N LEU A 176 9.57 10.07 -3.82
CA LEU A 176 8.31 9.70 -3.15
C LEU A 176 7.64 10.89 -2.47
N PHE A 177 8.40 11.88 -1.99
CA PHE A 177 7.80 13.12 -1.43
C PHE A 177 7.00 13.92 -2.46
N LEU A 178 7.30 13.79 -3.76
CA LEU A 178 6.48 14.39 -4.82
C LEU A 178 5.10 13.73 -4.90
N ALA A 179 5.01 12.44 -4.57
CA ALA A 179 3.75 11.72 -4.55
C ALA A 179 2.80 12.23 -3.44
N VAL A 180 3.33 12.82 -2.37
CA VAL A 180 2.51 13.37 -1.28
C VAL A 180 1.91 14.73 -1.62
N ILE A 181 2.43 15.43 -2.62
CA ILE A 181 1.98 16.79 -2.93
C ILE A 181 0.48 16.79 -3.26
N SER A 182 0.00 15.90 -4.14
CA SER A 182 -1.41 15.89 -4.53
C SER A 182 -2.36 15.61 -3.35
N PRO A 183 -2.15 14.58 -2.50
CA PRO A 183 -3.03 14.37 -1.35
C PRO A 183 -2.94 15.49 -0.30
N VAL A 184 -1.76 16.10 -0.10
CA VAL A 184 -1.61 17.22 0.82
C VAL A 184 -2.31 18.49 0.32
N VAL A 185 -2.15 18.84 -0.96
CA VAL A 185 -2.83 20.00 -1.55
C VAL A 185 -4.35 19.84 -1.47
N VAL A 186 -4.87 18.66 -1.84
CA VAL A 186 -6.30 18.40 -1.75
C VAL A 186 -6.78 18.41 -0.28
N ALA A 187 -5.99 17.87 0.66
CA ALA A 187 -6.34 17.93 2.09
C ALA A 187 -6.37 19.37 2.61
N LEU A 188 -5.43 20.24 2.20
CA LEU A 188 -5.48 21.68 2.50
C LEU A 188 -6.77 22.30 1.97
N MET A 189 -7.14 22.02 0.73
CA MET A 189 -8.38 22.51 0.15
C MET A 189 -9.62 21.99 0.90
N GLN A 190 -9.62 20.71 1.30
CA GLN A 190 -10.71 20.13 2.10
C GLN A 190 -10.90 20.81 3.44
N VAL A 191 -9.81 21.31 4.06
CA VAL A 191 -9.88 22.04 5.36
C VAL A 191 -10.26 23.49 5.18
N PHE A 192 -9.60 24.21 4.25
CA PHE A 192 -9.66 25.68 4.22
C PHE A 192 -10.64 26.25 3.17
N ILE A 193 -10.84 25.56 2.06
CA ILE A 193 -11.66 26.02 0.92
C ILE A 193 -12.51 24.89 0.31
N PRO A 194 -13.28 24.14 1.11
CA PRO A 194 -14.00 22.95 0.64
C PRO A 194 -14.99 23.26 -0.50
N SER A 195 -15.53 24.49 -0.56
CA SER A 195 -16.48 24.92 -1.59
C SER A 195 -15.89 25.00 -3.00
N LEU A 196 -14.56 25.10 -3.15
CA LEU A 196 -13.89 25.12 -4.46
C LEU A 196 -13.59 23.73 -5.00
N LEU A 197 -13.77 22.69 -4.20
CA LEU A 197 -13.45 21.32 -4.63
C LEU A 197 -14.58 20.72 -5.45
N PRO A 198 -14.26 20.04 -6.56
CA PRO A 198 -15.24 19.21 -7.25
C PRO A 198 -15.68 18.05 -6.35
N PRO A 199 -16.93 17.53 -6.50
CA PRO A 199 -17.49 16.49 -5.63
C PRO A 199 -16.58 15.26 -5.48
N ILE A 200 -15.84 14.88 -6.53
CA ILE A 200 -14.92 13.75 -6.53
C ILE A 200 -13.73 13.93 -5.56
N LEU A 201 -13.36 15.17 -5.22
CA LEU A 201 -12.27 15.52 -4.29
C LEU A 201 -12.81 16.05 -2.96
N SER A 202 -14.11 16.15 -2.75
CA SER A 202 -14.70 16.62 -1.50
C SER A 202 -14.28 15.72 -0.33
N ALA A 203 -14.34 16.28 0.88
CA ALA A 203 -14.15 15.50 2.09
C ALA A 203 -15.21 14.39 2.17
N HIS A 204 -14.86 13.28 2.83
CA HIS A 204 -15.77 12.15 2.92
C HIS A 204 -16.92 12.47 3.89
N SER A 205 -18.14 12.52 3.38
CA SER A 205 -19.35 12.56 4.18
C SER A 205 -19.89 11.14 4.32
N TYR A 206 -20.19 10.72 5.53
CA TYR A 206 -20.80 9.42 5.78
C TYR A 206 -22.31 9.54 5.61
N ASP A 207 -22.86 8.89 4.59
CA ASP A 207 -24.32 8.94 4.31
C ASP A 207 -25.10 7.78 4.93
N VAL A 208 -24.46 6.75 5.49
CA VAL A 208 -25.20 5.58 6.01
C VAL A 208 -24.70 5.18 7.38
N GLY A 209 -25.53 5.34 8.41
CA GLY A 209 -25.32 4.75 9.74
C GLY A 209 -24.25 5.38 10.63
N SER A 210 -23.64 6.49 10.24
CA SER A 210 -22.79 7.27 11.13
C SER A 210 -23.63 8.31 11.87
N LEU A 211 -23.29 8.54 13.13
CA LEU A 211 -23.84 9.64 13.91
C LEU A 211 -23.70 10.93 13.09
N ALA A 212 -24.77 11.71 12.97
CA ALA A 212 -24.78 12.99 12.23
C ALA A 212 -23.68 13.97 12.66
N SER A 213 -23.09 13.73 13.83
CA SER A 213 -21.97 14.44 14.44
C SER A 213 -20.59 14.14 13.84
N GLU A 214 -20.40 13.08 13.02
CA GLU A 214 -19.08 12.74 12.49
C GLU A 214 -18.48 13.81 11.58
N GLY A 215 -19.30 14.65 10.99
CA GLY A 215 -18.88 15.73 10.10
C GLY A 215 -18.02 15.23 8.95
N SER A 216 -17.56 16.15 8.11
CA SER A 216 -16.66 15.80 7.01
C SER A 216 -15.28 15.39 7.54
N ARG A 217 -14.79 14.24 7.09
CA ARG A 217 -13.44 13.74 7.39
C ARG A 217 -12.53 13.94 6.17
N ILE A 218 -11.36 14.51 6.39
CA ILE A 218 -10.39 14.72 5.30
C ILE A 218 -9.80 13.39 4.81
N ARG A 219 -9.54 13.31 3.52
CA ARG A 219 -8.96 12.12 2.87
C ARG A 219 -7.87 12.46 1.84
N GLY A 220 -7.67 13.76 1.56
CA GLY A 220 -6.82 14.18 0.44
C GLY A 220 -7.33 13.60 -0.89
N THR A 221 -6.43 13.09 -1.71
CA THR A 221 -6.76 12.33 -2.93
C THR A 221 -6.97 10.84 -2.66
N ILE A 222 -6.80 10.35 -1.42
CA ILE A 222 -6.99 8.94 -1.11
C ILE A 222 -8.49 8.63 -0.98
N GLY A 223 -8.92 7.46 -1.45
CA GLY A 223 -10.34 7.10 -1.53
C GLY A 223 -11.09 7.15 -0.19
N HIS A 224 -10.41 6.89 0.93
CA HIS A 224 -11.00 6.85 2.26
C HIS A 224 -10.08 7.49 3.32
N PRO A 225 -10.63 8.18 4.36
CA PRO A 225 -9.84 8.78 5.44
C PRO A 225 -8.91 7.78 6.16
N ASN A 226 -9.37 6.53 6.33
CA ASN A 226 -8.58 5.47 6.96
C ASN A 226 -7.37 5.06 6.10
N GLY A 227 -7.49 5.04 4.76
CA GLY A 227 -6.35 4.87 3.86
C GLY A 227 -5.39 6.05 3.90
N PHE A 228 -5.94 7.27 4.05
CA PHE A 228 -5.12 8.47 4.13
C PHE A 228 -4.27 8.51 5.40
N VAL A 229 -4.81 8.17 6.56
CA VAL A 229 -4.05 8.16 7.82
C VAL A 229 -2.88 7.16 7.79
N THR A 230 -3.04 5.99 7.17
CA THR A 230 -1.94 5.03 7.05
C THR A 230 -0.84 5.50 6.09
N LEU A 231 -1.22 6.17 5.00
CA LEU A 231 -0.27 6.83 4.11
C LEU A 231 0.48 7.97 4.82
N LEU A 232 -0.25 8.80 5.58
CA LEU A 232 0.36 9.88 6.37
C LEU A 232 1.37 9.35 7.38
N LEU A 233 1.08 8.24 8.08
CA LEU A 233 2.03 7.63 9.02
C LEU A 233 3.33 7.22 8.31
N LEU A 234 3.23 6.63 7.12
CA LEU A 234 4.40 6.29 6.32
C LEU A 234 5.24 7.52 6.01
N PHE A 235 4.61 8.61 5.56
CA PHE A 235 5.32 9.84 5.22
C PHE A 235 5.78 10.65 6.43
N ILE A 236 5.11 10.57 7.58
CA ILE A 236 5.61 11.08 8.86
C ILE A 236 6.93 10.38 9.21
N GLY A 237 6.97 9.04 9.10
CA GLY A 237 8.20 8.28 9.31
C GLY A 237 9.33 8.70 8.35
N LEU A 238 9.05 8.80 7.04
CA LEU A 238 10.02 9.24 6.04
C LEU A 238 10.49 10.69 6.26
N THR A 239 9.60 11.58 6.69
CA THR A 239 9.94 12.97 7.02
C THR A 239 10.86 13.04 8.24
N TRP A 240 10.58 12.21 9.26
CA TRP A 240 11.47 12.05 10.41
C TRP A 240 12.85 11.52 10.00
N TRP A 241 12.90 10.54 9.10
CA TRP A 241 14.15 10.04 8.53
C TRP A 241 14.94 11.14 7.81
N LYS A 242 14.26 11.96 6.98
CA LYS A 242 14.89 13.10 6.28
C LYS A 242 15.37 14.17 7.24
N LEU A 243 14.60 14.47 8.29
CA LEU A 243 14.96 15.47 9.32
C LEU A 243 16.31 15.14 9.99
N LYS A 244 16.56 13.85 10.27
CA LYS A 244 17.83 13.38 10.83
C LYS A 244 19.04 13.59 9.90
N GLN A 245 18.83 13.63 8.59
CA GLN A 245 19.90 13.63 7.59
C GLN A 245 20.11 15.00 6.94
N SER A 246 19.16 15.91 7.03
CA SER A 246 19.16 17.17 6.31
C SER A 246 19.69 18.30 7.17
N ARG A 247 20.49 19.19 6.57
CA ARG A 247 20.83 20.50 7.16
C ARG A 247 19.64 21.47 7.13
N GLN A 248 18.66 21.28 6.25
CA GLN A 248 17.43 22.09 6.15
C GLN A 248 16.35 21.55 7.10
N SER A 249 16.66 21.55 8.40
CA SER A 249 15.77 20.96 9.42
C SER A 249 14.40 21.66 9.51
N LEU A 250 14.33 22.97 9.30
CA LEU A 250 13.09 23.74 9.41
C LEU A 250 12.02 23.32 8.40
N LEU A 251 12.39 23.12 7.12
CA LEU A 251 11.43 22.69 6.09
C LEU A 251 10.85 21.31 6.39
N TRP A 252 11.70 20.37 6.84
CA TRP A 252 11.25 19.03 7.21
C TRP A 252 10.42 19.04 8.49
N LEU A 253 10.71 19.93 9.44
CA LEU A 253 9.92 20.12 10.65
C LEU A 253 8.53 20.69 10.31
N LEU A 254 8.45 21.68 9.42
CA LEU A 254 7.18 22.24 8.95
C LEU A 254 6.35 21.17 8.22
N LEU A 255 6.97 20.38 7.35
CA LEU A 255 6.28 19.26 6.69
C LEU A 255 5.79 18.23 7.71
N LEU A 256 6.61 17.88 8.70
CA LEU A 256 6.22 16.96 9.77
C LEU A 256 5.00 17.47 10.54
N GLY A 257 5.00 18.76 10.92
CA GLY A 257 3.87 19.41 11.58
C GLY A 257 2.60 19.40 10.72
N LEU A 258 2.73 19.69 9.42
CA LEU A 258 1.62 19.67 8.48
C LEU A 258 1.03 18.25 8.32
N LEU A 259 1.87 17.22 8.16
CA LEU A 259 1.43 15.83 8.06
C LEU A 259 0.78 15.35 9.36
N ALA A 260 1.32 15.75 10.54
CA ALA A 260 0.73 15.44 11.83
C ALA A 260 -0.63 16.13 12.01
N PHE A 261 -0.77 17.38 11.58
CA PHE A 261 -2.05 18.09 11.57
C PHE A 261 -3.10 17.35 10.75
N PHE A 262 -2.76 16.93 9.51
CA PHE A 262 -3.68 16.13 8.69
C PHE A 262 -3.96 14.78 9.29
N TYR A 263 -2.96 14.14 9.90
CA TYR A 263 -3.13 12.85 10.57
C TYR A 263 -4.26 12.90 11.61
N VAL A 264 -4.23 13.89 12.49
CA VAL A 264 -5.29 14.10 13.49
C VAL A 264 -6.62 14.49 12.82
N SER A 265 -6.59 15.34 11.79
CA SER A 265 -7.77 15.79 11.06
C SER A 265 -8.51 14.69 10.29
N THR A 266 -7.89 13.52 10.07
CA THR A 266 -8.61 12.34 9.53
C THR A 266 -9.64 11.78 10.50
N LYS A 267 -9.56 12.12 11.79
CA LYS A 267 -10.43 11.59 12.87
C LYS A 267 -10.45 10.05 12.94
N ALA A 268 -9.35 9.38 12.59
CA ALA A 268 -9.24 7.93 12.58
C ALA A 268 -8.67 7.42 13.92
N LEU A 269 -9.52 6.79 14.75
CA LEU A 269 -9.14 6.29 16.08
C LEU A 269 -7.99 5.27 16.05
N PHE A 270 -8.07 4.30 15.14
CA PHE A 270 -7.01 3.31 15.01
C PHE A 270 -5.65 3.95 14.64
N GLY A 271 -5.68 5.09 13.96
CA GLY A 271 -4.50 5.87 13.68
C GLY A 271 -3.77 6.32 14.96
N LEU A 272 -4.50 6.71 16.01
CA LEU A 272 -3.89 7.09 17.30
C LEU A 272 -3.12 5.91 17.91
N MET A 273 -3.66 4.70 17.85
CA MET A 273 -2.96 3.50 18.31
C MET A 273 -1.71 3.22 17.47
N MET A 274 -1.80 3.44 16.14
CA MET A 274 -0.67 3.25 15.24
C MET A 274 0.45 4.24 15.52
N VAL A 275 0.16 5.55 15.67
CA VAL A 275 1.19 6.55 15.95
C VAL A 275 1.79 6.37 17.33
N ALA A 276 0.99 5.98 18.33
CA ALA A 276 1.49 5.65 19.67
C ALA A 276 2.49 4.48 19.60
N THR A 277 2.13 3.39 18.91
CA THR A 277 3.03 2.24 18.70
C THR A 277 4.31 2.67 17.97
N PHE A 278 4.18 3.44 16.89
CA PHE A 278 5.31 3.96 16.11
C PHE A 278 6.28 4.76 17.01
N VAL A 279 5.77 5.69 17.82
CA VAL A 279 6.58 6.49 18.74
C VAL A 279 7.24 5.62 19.81
N VAL A 280 6.49 4.72 20.43
CA VAL A 280 7.04 3.80 21.45
C VAL A 280 8.18 2.97 20.89
N VAL A 281 8.03 2.39 19.70
CA VAL A 281 9.09 1.58 19.06
C VAL A 281 10.33 2.40 18.74
N LEU A 282 10.19 3.65 18.30
CA LEU A 282 11.32 4.54 18.02
C LEU A 282 12.05 4.99 19.30
N VAL A 283 11.31 5.15 20.39
CA VAL A 283 11.86 5.64 21.66
C VAL A 283 12.44 4.50 22.50
N ALA A 284 11.85 3.31 22.45
CA ALA A 284 12.21 2.15 23.28
C ALA A 284 13.73 1.80 23.27
N PRO A 285 14.44 1.81 22.12
CA PRO A 285 15.87 1.52 22.11
C PRO A 285 16.74 2.60 22.75
N ARG A 286 16.16 3.76 23.05
CA ARG A 286 16.84 4.95 23.58
C ARG A 286 16.37 5.29 24.98
N LEU A 287 15.79 4.31 25.68
CA LEU A 287 15.19 4.48 27.01
C LEU A 287 16.19 5.09 28.01
N SER A 288 16.31 6.43 27.96
CA SER A 288 16.63 7.20 29.16
C SER A 288 15.30 7.54 29.85
N PRO A 289 15.27 7.69 31.18
CA PRO A 289 14.05 8.12 31.88
C PRO A 289 13.38 9.37 31.27
N VAL A 290 14.20 10.29 30.79
CA VAL A 290 13.74 11.54 30.13
C VAL A 290 13.00 11.25 28.81
N ASN A 291 13.53 10.33 27.97
CA ASN A 291 12.89 9.96 26.71
C ASN A 291 11.59 9.19 26.94
N LEU A 292 11.54 8.35 27.96
CA LEU A 292 10.32 7.64 28.35
C LEU A 292 9.23 8.64 28.78
N ILE A 293 9.56 9.58 29.66
CA ILE A 293 8.64 10.63 30.10
C ILE A 293 8.19 11.47 28.91
N GLY A 294 9.11 11.89 28.03
CA GLY A 294 8.79 12.65 26.82
C GLY A 294 7.84 11.90 25.90
N GLY A 295 8.05 10.60 25.68
CA GLY A 295 7.18 9.75 24.88
C GLY A 295 5.79 9.61 25.50
N ILE A 296 5.71 9.37 26.82
CA ILE A 296 4.44 9.29 27.56
C ILE A 296 3.69 10.62 27.48
N LEU A 297 4.37 11.74 27.75
CA LEU A 297 3.76 13.08 27.66
C LEU A 297 3.23 13.36 26.26
N PHE A 298 3.96 12.98 25.22
CA PHE A 298 3.50 13.13 23.84
C PHE A 298 2.21 12.33 23.58
N VAL A 299 2.17 11.04 24.00
CA VAL A 299 0.98 10.20 23.85
C VAL A 299 -0.19 10.79 24.65
N VAL A 300 0.04 11.20 25.89
CA VAL A 300 -0.99 11.84 26.74
C VAL A 300 -1.50 13.14 26.10
N LEU A 301 -0.61 13.97 25.51
CA LEU A 301 -1.00 15.17 24.80
C LEU A 301 -1.90 14.87 23.61
N VAL A 302 -1.50 13.91 22.76
CA VAL A 302 -2.29 13.50 21.57
C VAL A 302 -3.65 12.94 21.97
N LEU A 303 -3.69 12.09 22.99
CA LEU A 303 -4.94 11.54 23.52
C LEU A 303 -5.80 12.62 24.19
N GLY A 304 -5.18 13.55 24.93
CA GLY A 304 -5.88 14.68 25.55
C GLY A 304 -6.48 15.63 24.53
N LEU A 305 -5.74 15.99 23.48
CA LEU A 305 -6.25 16.79 22.35
C LEU A 305 -7.40 16.10 21.65
N PHE A 306 -7.28 14.77 21.43
CA PHE A 306 -8.37 13.99 20.87
C PHE A 306 -9.59 14.00 21.80
N ALA A 307 -9.41 13.69 23.09
CA ALA A 307 -10.49 13.65 24.08
C ALA A 307 -11.16 15.03 24.31
N SER A 308 -10.44 16.12 24.11
CA SER A 308 -10.99 17.47 24.21
C SER A 308 -11.83 17.88 23.00
N SER A 309 -11.67 17.21 21.86
CA SER A 309 -12.50 17.44 20.67
C SER A 309 -13.94 16.92 20.91
N GLU A 310 -14.93 17.54 20.27
CA GLU A 310 -16.32 17.10 20.33
C GLU A 310 -16.44 15.63 19.86
N PHE A 311 -15.81 15.32 18.74
CA PHE A 311 -15.73 13.98 18.21
C PHE A 311 -15.11 12.95 19.17
N GLY A 312 -14.01 13.32 19.86
CA GLY A 312 -13.35 12.44 20.84
C GLY A 312 -14.24 12.16 22.04
N ARG A 313 -14.93 13.17 22.55
CA ARG A 313 -15.88 13.03 23.67
C ARG A 313 -17.04 12.12 23.31
N GLU A 314 -17.64 12.30 22.12
CA GLU A 314 -18.72 11.44 21.64
C GLU A 314 -18.26 9.99 21.49
N ARG A 315 -17.06 9.77 20.97
CA ARG A 315 -16.52 8.42 20.81
C ARG A 315 -16.22 7.74 22.15
N LEU A 316 -15.69 8.48 23.11
CA LEU A 316 -15.43 7.93 24.45
C LEU A 316 -16.75 7.59 25.17
N SER A 317 -17.76 8.47 25.07
CA SER A 317 -19.09 8.19 25.64
C SER A 317 -19.77 6.99 24.95
N SER A 318 -19.64 6.89 23.63
CA SER A 318 -20.16 5.76 22.85
C SER A 318 -19.51 4.42 23.26
N LEU A 319 -18.19 4.40 23.51
CA LEU A 319 -17.51 3.23 24.04
C LEU A 319 -17.98 2.87 25.45
N ALA A 320 -18.12 3.85 26.34
CA ALA A 320 -18.60 3.64 27.71
C ALA A 320 -20.02 3.05 27.78
N ASN A 321 -20.87 3.42 26.79
CA ASN A 321 -22.26 2.93 26.69
C ASN A 321 -22.40 1.64 25.88
N THR A 322 -21.32 0.97 25.52
CA THR A 322 -21.34 -0.28 24.77
C THR A 322 -22.04 -1.38 25.55
N PRO A 323 -23.03 -2.09 24.98
CA PRO A 323 -23.74 -3.18 25.68
C PRO A 323 -22.83 -4.26 26.28
N LEU A 324 -21.65 -4.50 25.67
CA LEU A 324 -20.65 -5.44 26.14
C LEU A 324 -19.95 -5.01 27.45
N LEU A 325 -19.92 -3.71 27.76
CA LEU A 325 -19.37 -3.20 29.02
C LEU A 325 -20.41 -3.11 30.12
N ASN A 326 -21.68 -3.40 29.82
CA ASN A 326 -22.74 -3.43 30.82
C ASN A 326 -22.76 -4.79 31.52
N PRO A 327 -22.43 -4.89 32.82
CA PRO A 327 -22.38 -6.13 33.53
C PRO A 327 -23.77 -6.83 33.73
N ASP A 328 -24.85 -6.07 33.50
CA ASP A 328 -26.22 -6.56 33.63
C ASP A 328 -26.76 -7.24 32.37
N ILE A 329 -26.00 -7.22 31.27
CA ILE A 329 -26.40 -7.78 29.98
C ILE A 329 -25.55 -9.01 29.67
N ASP A 330 -26.22 -10.17 29.42
CA ASP A 330 -25.52 -11.38 28.97
C ASP A 330 -24.79 -11.08 27.63
N VAL A 331 -23.56 -11.65 27.46
CA VAL A 331 -22.69 -11.42 26.33
C VAL A 331 -23.40 -11.70 24.99
N SER A 332 -24.17 -12.80 24.90
CA SER A 332 -24.90 -13.15 23.68
C SER A 332 -25.95 -12.10 23.32
N ARG A 333 -26.66 -11.60 24.35
CA ARG A 333 -27.65 -10.52 24.18
C ARG A 333 -26.97 -9.19 23.86
N ALA A 334 -25.83 -8.90 24.48
CA ALA A 334 -25.04 -7.69 24.18
C ALA A 334 -24.58 -7.67 22.71
N ILE A 335 -24.17 -8.80 22.15
CA ILE A 335 -23.79 -8.95 20.73
C ILE A 335 -24.98 -8.72 19.80
N LEU A 336 -26.15 -9.29 20.14
CA LEU A 336 -27.38 -9.08 19.36
C LEU A 336 -27.82 -7.61 19.37
N LEU A 337 -27.78 -6.96 20.53
CA LEU A 337 -28.08 -5.53 20.66
C LEU A 337 -27.08 -4.67 19.87
N SER A 338 -25.80 -5.07 19.86
CA SER A 338 -24.76 -4.38 19.09
C SER A 338 -24.99 -4.45 17.59
N GLY A 339 -25.66 -5.47 17.06
CA GLY A 339 -25.98 -5.61 15.64
C GLY A 339 -27.08 -4.63 15.16
N SER A 340 -27.93 -4.14 16.06
CA SER A 340 -28.99 -3.18 15.79
C SER A 340 -28.62 -1.72 16.10
N ASP A 341 -27.46 -1.51 16.72
CA ASP A 341 -26.99 -0.19 17.12
C ASP A 341 -26.22 0.50 15.97
N ASN A 342 -26.49 1.79 15.77
CA ASN A 342 -25.78 2.64 14.80
C ASN A 342 -24.35 3.00 15.24
N ASN A 343 -23.89 2.51 16.41
CA ASN A 343 -22.53 2.70 16.89
C ASN A 343 -21.55 1.85 16.09
N SER A 344 -20.60 2.51 15.44
CA SER A 344 -19.62 1.85 14.56
C SER A 344 -18.75 0.80 15.25
N PHE A 345 -18.58 0.83 16.57
CA PHE A 345 -17.87 -0.17 17.33
C PHE A 345 -18.74 -1.41 17.60
N ASN A 346 -20.00 -1.18 17.99
CA ASN A 346 -20.92 -2.24 18.35
C ASN A 346 -21.27 -3.14 17.15
N TRP A 347 -21.58 -2.57 16.00
CA TRP A 347 -21.88 -3.37 14.82
C TRP A 347 -20.67 -4.19 14.33
N ARG A 348 -19.43 -3.69 14.51
CA ARG A 348 -18.20 -4.45 14.20
C ARG A 348 -18.09 -5.71 15.04
N ILE A 349 -18.39 -5.63 16.34
CA ILE A 349 -18.39 -6.79 17.22
C ILE A 349 -19.44 -7.81 16.81
N ALA A 350 -20.64 -7.37 16.48
CA ALA A 350 -21.70 -8.25 15.98
C ALA A 350 -21.25 -8.93 14.65
N GLN A 351 -20.61 -8.17 13.77
CA GLN A 351 -20.06 -8.70 12.52
C GLN A 351 -18.96 -9.73 12.78
N TRP A 352 -18.00 -9.44 13.69
CA TRP A 352 -16.93 -10.39 14.03
C TRP A 352 -17.50 -11.67 14.61
N TYR A 353 -18.52 -11.58 15.47
CA TYR A 353 -19.19 -12.75 16.02
C TYR A 353 -19.82 -13.61 14.91
N SER A 354 -20.55 -12.99 13.97
CA SER A 354 -21.14 -13.67 12.82
C SER A 354 -20.07 -14.36 11.95
N LEU A 355 -18.98 -13.65 11.65
CA LEU A 355 -17.87 -14.18 10.87
C LEU A 355 -17.13 -15.33 11.57
N LEU A 356 -16.91 -15.23 12.87
CA LEU A 356 -16.28 -16.31 13.64
C LEU A 356 -17.18 -17.55 13.75
N ASN A 357 -18.50 -17.38 13.79
CA ASN A 357 -19.44 -18.49 13.70
C ASN A 357 -19.42 -19.15 12.31
N ALA A 358 -19.31 -18.37 11.25
CA ALA A 358 -19.11 -18.91 9.91
C ALA A 358 -17.78 -19.68 9.84
N TRP A 359 -16.67 -19.11 10.34
CA TRP A 359 -15.36 -19.76 10.34
C TRP A 359 -15.39 -21.15 11.00
N ARG A 360 -16.16 -21.35 12.09
CA ARG A 360 -16.28 -22.67 12.74
C ARG A 360 -16.78 -23.78 11.82
N GLN A 361 -17.48 -23.43 10.74
CA GLN A 361 -17.96 -24.39 9.74
C GLN A 361 -16.87 -24.74 8.71
N GLN A 362 -15.91 -23.84 8.48
CA GLN A 362 -14.78 -24.03 7.54
C GLN A 362 -13.45 -23.62 8.19
N PRO A 363 -13.00 -24.32 9.25
CA PRO A 363 -11.90 -23.83 10.09
C PRO A 363 -10.53 -23.94 9.44
N ILE A 364 -10.30 -24.89 8.51
CA ILE A 364 -8.97 -25.18 7.98
C ILE A 364 -8.60 -24.26 6.83
N LEU A 365 -9.42 -24.18 5.78
CA LEU A 365 -9.16 -23.43 4.53
C LEU A 365 -10.06 -22.21 4.37
N GLY A 366 -11.07 -22.03 5.21
CA GLY A 366 -11.97 -20.91 5.15
C GLY A 366 -12.89 -20.88 3.93
N TYR A 367 -13.33 -19.69 3.57
CA TYR A 367 -14.37 -19.48 2.56
C TYR A 367 -13.83 -19.01 1.21
N GLY A 368 -12.59 -18.60 1.12
CA GLY A 368 -11.96 -18.07 -0.08
C GLY A 368 -11.48 -16.65 0.07
N LEU A 369 -10.44 -16.32 -0.67
CA LEU A 369 -9.72 -15.06 -0.60
C LEU A 369 -10.65 -13.90 -1.02
N GLY A 370 -10.77 -12.87 -0.17
CA GLY A 370 -11.59 -11.68 -0.43
C GLY A 370 -13.10 -11.88 -0.22
N LEU A 371 -13.55 -13.05 0.29
CA LEU A 371 -14.96 -13.42 0.31
C LEU A 371 -15.68 -13.20 1.64
N SER A 372 -15.03 -12.64 2.65
CA SER A 372 -15.64 -12.37 3.96
C SER A 372 -16.88 -11.45 3.89
N THR A 373 -16.94 -10.55 2.91
CA THR A 373 -18.08 -9.65 2.67
C THR A 373 -19.36 -10.38 2.29
N HIS A 374 -19.26 -11.56 1.69
CA HIS A 374 -20.41 -12.37 1.27
C HIS A 374 -21.01 -13.22 2.41
N LEU A 375 -20.37 -13.21 3.58
CA LEU A 375 -20.81 -13.97 4.77
C LEU A 375 -21.57 -13.10 5.77
N VAL A 376 -21.70 -11.81 5.49
CA VAL A 376 -22.35 -10.84 6.37
C VAL A 376 -23.44 -10.07 5.62
N SER A 377 -24.54 -9.75 6.31
CA SER A 377 -25.70 -9.11 5.70
C SER A 377 -25.44 -7.68 5.19
N ASN A 378 -24.48 -6.98 5.79
CA ASN A 378 -24.14 -5.61 5.41
C ASN A 378 -23.16 -5.51 4.23
N GLY A 379 -22.59 -6.63 3.77
CA GLY A 379 -21.62 -6.67 2.66
C GLY A 379 -20.31 -5.92 2.89
N LEU A 380 -20.01 -5.50 4.13
CA LEU A 380 -18.83 -4.72 4.47
C LEU A 380 -17.68 -5.62 4.94
N LEU A 381 -16.45 -5.16 4.72
CA LEU A 381 -15.25 -5.77 5.29
C LEU A 381 -15.29 -5.71 6.84
N PRO A 382 -14.69 -6.67 7.54
CA PRO A 382 -14.86 -6.84 8.99
C PRO A 382 -14.20 -5.76 9.86
N HIS A 383 -13.45 -4.81 9.30
CA HIS A 383 -12.62 -3.86 10.06
C HIS A 383 -11.72 -4.53 11.11
N ASN A 384 -11.23 -5.73 10.77
CA ASN A 384 -10.26 -6.50 11.52
C ASN A 384 -9.61 -7.50 10.57
N ASP A 385 -8.36 -7.23 10.19
CA ASP A 385 -7.65 -8.07 9.20
C ASP A 385 -7.33 -9.47 9.73
N TYR A 386 -7.29 -9.68 11.05
CA TYR A 386 -7.08 -11.01 11.63
C TYR A 386 -8.33 -11.89 11.50
N VAL A 387 -9.50 -11.33 11.84
CA VAL A 387 -10.79 -12.02 11.62
C VAL A 387 -10.98 -12.29 10.14
N ARG A 388 -10.66 -11.33 9.30
CA ARG A 388 -10.70 -11.46 7.84
C ARG A 388 -9.83 -12.62 7.36
N ALA A 389 -8.53 -12.62 7.71
CA ALA A 389 -7.59 -13.66 7.30
C ALA A 389 -8.01 -15.06 7.77
N LEU A 390 -8.56 -15.13 9.00
CA LEU A 390 -9.04 -16.38 9.59
C LEU A 390 -10.28 -16.91 8.84
N VAL A 391 -11.23 -16.05 8.51
CA VAL A 391 -12.47 -16.45 7.82
C VAL A 391 -12.22 -16.77 6.35
N GLU A 392 -11.43 -15.95 5.67
CA GLU A 392 -11.14 -16.11 4.25
C GLU A 392 -10.21 -17.29 3.97
N GLY A 393 -9.16 -17.46 4.77
CA GLY A 393 -8.11 -18.44 4.56
C GLY A 393 -8.11 -19.62 5.52
N GLY A 394 -9.02 -19.65 6.49
CA GLY A 394 -8.97 -20.61 7.60
C GLY A 394 -7.70 -20.44 8.43
N ILE A 395 -7.38 -21.44 9.26
CA ILE A 395 -6.17 -21.41 10.08
C ILE A 395 -4.90 -21.43 9.21
N VAL A 396 -4.95 -22.10 8.04
CA VAL A 396 -3.80 -22.15 7.13
C VAL A 396 -3.52 -20.77 6.53
N GLY A 397 -4.55 -20.07 6.02
CA GLY A 397 -4.41 -18.72 5.50
C GLY A 397 -3.99 -17.73 6.57
N PHE A 398 -4.56 -17.83 7.77
CA PHE A 398 -4.20 -16.99 8.91
C PHE A 398 -2.74 -17.15 9.32
N VAL A 399 -2.25 -18.39 9.45
CA VAL A 399 -0.84 -18.65 9.80
C VAL A 399 0.08 -18.12 8.72
N THR A 400 -0.22 -18.34 7.42
CA THR A 400 0.60 -17.83 6.32
C THR A 400 0.60 -16.30 6.25
N PHE A 401 -0.51 -15.65 6.60
CA PHE A 401 -0.60 -14.20 6.75
C PHE A 401 0.33 -13.68 7.86
N LEU A 402 0.32 -14.31 9.06
CA LEU A 402 1.21 -13.95 10.14
C LEU A 402 2.69 -14.19 9.78
N VAL A 403 2.99 -15.32 9.14
CA VAL A 403 4.34 -15.62 8.64
C VAL A 403 4.83 -14.53 7.68
N PHE A 404 3.97 -14.02 6.80
CA PHE A 404 4.31 -12.93 5.89
C PHE A 404 4.60 -11.62 6.62
N LEU A 405 3.84 -11.27 7.67
CA LEU A 405 4.12 -10.09 8.50
C LEU A 405 5.47 -10.24 9.24
N VAL A 406 5.71 -11.40 9.85
CA VAL A 406 6.96 -11.70 10.55
C VAL A 406 8.16 -11.68 9.61
N ALA A 407 8.04 -12.24 8.40
CA ALA A 407 9.12 -12.26 7.42
C ALA A 407 9.58 -10.86 7.02
N GLN A 408 8.65 -9.90 6.90
CA GLN A 408 8.99 -8.49 6.67
C GLN A 408 9.80 -7.91 7.85
N GLY A 409 9.39 -8.21 9.08
CA GLY A 409 10.12 -7.82 10.28
C GLY A 409 11.53 -8.41 10.34
N VAL A 410 11.65 -9.70 10.09
CA VAL A 410 12.95 -10.40 10.02
C VAL A 410 13.84 -9.75 8.96
N ARG A 411 13.29 -9.45 7.78
CA ARG A 411 14.03 -8.78 6.70
C ARG A 411 14.55 -7.41 7.15
N LEU A 412 13.70 -6.58 7.76
CA LEU A 412 14.12 -5.24 8.23
C LEU A 412 15.19 -5.32 9.32
N VAL A 413 15.05 -6.26 10.28
CA VAL A 413 16.06 -6.49 11.32
C VAL A 413 17.37 -6.93 10.72
N GLN A 414 17.38 -7.87 9.76
CA GLN A 414 18.59 -8.30 9.06
C GLN A 414 19.30 -7.14 8.35
N LEU A 415 18.52 -6.29 7.63
CA LEU A 415 19.06 -5.10 6.97
C LEU A 415 19.61 -4.08 7.97
N MET A 416 18.91 -3.86 9.08
CA MET A 416 19.33 -2.96 10.15
C MET A 416 20.63 -3.42 10.82
N LEU A 417 20.78 -4.74 11.05
CA LEU A 417 21.98 -5.32 11.67
C LEU A 417 23.18 -5.33 10.71
N SER A 418 22.95 -5.50 9.40
CA SER A 418 23.99 -5.48 8.39
C SER A 418 24.46 -4.07 8.02
N ALA A 419 23.62 -3.05 8.21
CA ALA A 419 23.95 -1.66 7.90
C ALA A 419 24.85 -1.04 9.00
N PRO A 420 25.84 -0.20 8.63
CA PRO A 420 26.67 0.52 9.59
C PRO A 420 25.84 1.35 10.58
N ARG A 421 26.30 1.43 11.83
CA ARG A 421 25.65 2.30 12.84
C ARG A 421 25.67 3.75 12.38
N GLY A 422 24.54 4.46 12.50
CA GLY A 422 24.40 5.85 12.08
C GLY A 422 24.30 6.05 10.56
N SER A 423 24.21 4.97 9.78
CA SER A 423 23.96 5.09 8.33
C SER A 423 22.51 5.41 8.03
N ALA A 424 22.29 6.09 6.90
CA ALA A 424 20.96 6.42 6.41
C ALA A 424 20.07 5.18 6.15
N GLN A 425 20.69 4.06 5.74
CA GLN A 425 20.00 2.78 5.56
C GLN A 425 19.48 2.24 6.88
N ARG A 426 20.31 2.23 7.93
CA ARG A 426 19.92 1.74 9.25
C ARG A 426 18.78 2.57 9.83
N ASP A 427 18.88 3.91 9.76
CA ASP A 427 17.83 4.80 10.20
C ASP A 427 16.51 4.56 9.45
N LEU A 428 16.56 4.30 8.12
CA LEU A 428 15.37 3.96 7.35
C LEU A 428 14.76 2.63 7.83
N CYS A 429 15.59 1.60 8.02
CA CYS A 429 15.11 0.30 8.50
C CYS A 429 14.49 0.38 9.90
N GLU A 430 15.04 1.20 10.81
CA GLU A 430 14.46 1.46 12.14
C GLU A 430 13.05 2.06 12.02
N ILE A 431 12.87 3.04 11.15
CA ILE A 431 11.58 3.69 10.92
C ILE A 431 10.58 2.74 10.26
N LEU A 432 11.01 2.01 9.23
CA LEU A 432 10.15 1.02 8.59
C LEU A 432 9.75 -0.10 9.57
N PHE A 433 10.65 -0.52 10.44
CA PHE A 433 10.33 -1.50 11.48
C PHE A 433 9.30 -0.96 12.48
N ALA A 434 9.42 0.31 12.89
CA ALA A 434 8.43 0.94 13.76
C ALA A 434 7.04 1.05 13.10
N ILE A 435 6.99 1.39 11.80
CA ILE A 435 5.76 1.41 11.02
C ILE A 435 5.20 -0.01 10.86
N LEU A 436 6.06 -1.01 10.58
CA LEU A 436 5.64 -2.41 10.49
C LEU A 436 4.98 -2.90 11.77
N LEU A 437 5.45 -2.50 12.95
CA LEU A 437 4.82 -2.87 14.22
C LEU A 437 3.53 -2.09 14.48
N ALA A 438 3.40 -0.86 13.96
CA ALA A 438 2.18 -0.08 14.05
C ALA A 438 1.04 -0.65 13.16
N ILE A 439 1.37 -1.19 11.98
CA ILE A 439 0.40 -1.77 11.04
C ILE A 439 -0.43 -2.89 11.69
N PRO A 440 0.13 -3.95 12.31
CA PRO A 440 -0.62 -5.00 12.99
C PRO A 440 -1.53 -4.48 14.11
N VAL A 441 -1.12 -3.44 14.83
CA VAL A 441 -1.96 -2.81 15.87
C VAL A 441 -3.19 -2.14 15.23
N GLY A 442 -3.02 -1.44 14.12
CA GLY A 442 -4.13 -0.87 13.37
C GLY A 442 -5.06 -1.93 12.76
N MET A 443 -4.52 -3.07 12.34
CA MET A 443 -5.28 -4.20 11.78
C MET A 443 -6.28 -4.83 12.75
N ILE A 444 -6.17 -4.56 14.05
CA ILE A 444 -7.14 -5.04 15.07
C ILE A 444 -8.53 -4.41 14.84
N THR A 445 -8.56 -3.15 14.37
CA THR A 445 -9.81 -2.39 14.27
C THR A 445 -10.03 -1.75 12.90
N GLU A 446 -9.20 -2.11 11.90
CA GLU A 446 -9.31 -1.57 10.54
C GLU A 446 -8.87 -2.60 9.50
N ASN A 447 -9.34 -2.42 8.25
CA ASN A 447 -8.97 -3.24 7.09
C ASN A 447 -7.72 -2.68 6.39
N ILE A 448 -6.59 -2.59 7.11
CA ILE A 448 -5.35 -2.01 6.57
C ILE A 448 -4.86 -2.82 5.38
N TRP A 449 -5.08 -4.13 5.39
CA TRP A 449 -4.76 -5.02 4.27
C TRP A 449 -5.40 -4.60 2.94
N SER A 450 -6.47 -3.81 2.99
CA SER A 450 -7.15 -3.26 1.82
C SER A 450 -6.58 -1.90 1.37
N HIS A 451 -5.63 -1.28 2.11
CA HIS A 451 -5.06 0.01 1.79
C HIS A 451 -3.99 -0.12 0.69
N THR A 452 -4.43 -0.27 -0.56
CA THR A 452 -3.55 -0.56 -1.71
C THR A 452 -2.48 0.49 -1.94
N THR A 453 -2.78 1.77 -1.66
CA THR A 453 -1.81 2.87 -1.79
C THR A 453 -0.71 2.77 -0.74
N LEU A 454 -1.04 2.41 0.51
CA LEU A 454 -0.04 2.14 1.55
C LEU A 454 0.91 1.05 1.09
N PHE A 455 0.39 -0.12 0.69
CA PHE A 455 1.23 -1.27 0.34
C PHE A 455 2.03 -1.07 -0.95
N PHE A 456 1.56 -0.26 -1.88
CA PHE A 456 2.33 0.15 -3.05
C PHE A 456 3.64 0.85 -2.64
N TYR A 457 3.57 1.84 -1.75
CA TYR A 457 4.76 2.53 -1.24
C TYR A 457 5.54 1.70 -0.23
N TRP A 458 4.86 0.90 0.56
CA TRP A 458 5.50 -0.02 1.50
C TRP A 458 6.43 -1.00 0.78
N MET A 459 5.95 -1.67 -0.27
CA MET A 459 6.77 -2.59 -1.06
C MET A 459 7.88 -1.88 -1.83
N THR A 460 7.64 -0.65 -2.29
CA THR A 460 8.69 0.21 -2.85
C THR A 460 9.82 0.45 -1.84
N LEU A 461 9.49 0.82 -0.61
CA LEU A 461 10.47 1.11 0.43
C LEU A 461 11.19 -0.16 0.93
N MET A 462 10.46 -1.27 1.03
CA MET A 462 11.06 -2.58 1.37
C MET A 462 12.10 -3.02 0.33
N ALA A 463 11.83 -2.78 -0.96
CA ALA A 463 12.79 -3.04 -2.03
C ALA A 463 14.02 -2.13 -1.90
N VAL A 464 13.81 -0.80 -1.77
CA VAL A 464 14.86 0.21 -1.69
C VAL A 464 15.74 0.02 -0.44
N ALA A 465 15.16 -0.35 0.70
CA ALA A 465 15.90 -0.64 1.92
C ALA A 465 16.95 -1.75 1.74
N GLY A 466 16.70 -2.72 0.86
CA GLY A 466 17.59 -3.82 0.54
C GLY A 466 18.66 -3.53 -0.52
N TRP A 467 18.77 -2.30 -1.02
CA TRP A 467 19.77 -1.93 -2.01
C TRP A 467 21.16 -1.69 -1.38
N ASN A 468 22.20 -1.54 -2.24
CA ASN A 468 23.52 -1.09 -1.80
C ASN A 468 23.51 0.42 -1.57
N TRP A 469 23.69 0.84 -0.31
CA TRP A 469 23.66 2.26 0.08
C TRP A 469 25.03 2.92 0.05
N ASN A 470 26.11 2.13 0.00
CA ASN A 470 27.48 2.60 0.09
C ASN A 470 28.15 2.77 -1.29
N GLU A 471 27.57 2.25 -2.35
CA GLU A 471 28.12 2.39 -3.69
C GLU A 471 27.53 3.66 -4.33
N HIS A 472 28.40 4.60 -4.69
CA HIS A 472 28.03 5.63 -5.63
C HIS A 472 27.68 4.94 -6.96
N PRO A 473 26.59 5.33 -7.67
CA PRO A 473 26.37 4.83 -9.02
C PRO A 473 27.66 5.09 -9.81
N PRO A 474 28.13 4.13 -10.63
CA PRO A 474 29.28 4.38 -11.47
C PRO A 474 29.03 5.66 -12.25
N GLU A 475 29.92 6.65 -12.12
CA GLU A 475 29.92 7.82 -12.97
C GLU A 475 29.81 7.28 -14.40
N ARG A 476 28.78 7.68 -15.14
CA ARG A 476 28.69 7.35 -16.55
C ARG A 476 29.98 7.87 -17.15
N SER A 477 30.93 6.99 -17.47
CA SER A 477 32.14 7.38 -18.22
C SER A 477 31.65 8.23 -19.37
N PRO A 478 32.11 9.48 -19.51
CA PRO A 478 31.74 10.27 -20.64
C PRO A 478 32.06 9.43 -21.88
N ALA A 479 31.06 9.26 -22.76
CA ALA A 479 31.25 8.53 -24.00
C ALA A 479 32.53 9.08 -24.63
N VAL A 480 33.56 8.24 -24.68
CA VAL A 480 34.81 8.59 -25.35
C VAL A 480 34.39 8.89 -26.79
N LEU A 481 34.29 10.17 -27.11
CA LEU A 481 34.18 10.63 -28.46
C LEU A 481 35.46 10.17 -29.16
N VAL A 482 35.38 9.01 -29.81
CA VAL A 482 36.41 8.55 -30.68
C VAL A 482 36.50 9.60 -31.78
N SER A 483 37.45 10.50 -31.64
CA SER A 483 37.81 11.48 -32.68
C SER A 483 38.10 10.69 -33.95
N PRO A 484 37.48 11.01 -35.09
CA PRO A 484 37.80 10.36 -36.35
C PRO A 484 39.26 10.66 -36.69
N ALA A 485 40.09 9.59 -36.66
CA ALA A 485 41.48 9.67 -37.08
C ALA A 485 41.53 10.30 -38.48
N ARG A 486 42.16 11.49 -38.59
CA ARG A 486 42.55 12.07 -39.88
C ARG A 486 43.48 11.06 -40.55
N ARG A 487 43.05 10.47 -41.64
CA ARG A 487 43.92 9.81 -42.60
C ARG A 487 44.59 10.93 -43.43
N PHE A 488 45.91 11.01 -43.31
CA PHE A 488 46.76 11.62 -44.33
C PHE A 488 47.11 10.56 -45.37
#